data_0d04c65839c8abbddc56f67e3d2c0c84
#
_entry.id   0d04c65839c8abbddc56f67e3d2c0c84
#
_cell.length_a   1.000
_cell.length_b   1.000
_cell.length_c   1.000
_cell.angle_alpha   90.00
_cell.angle_beta   90.00
_cell.angle_gamma   90.00
#
_symmetry.space_group_name_H-M   'P 1'
#
loop_
_entity.id
_entity.type
_entity.pdbx_description
1 polymer ?
#
loop_
_entity_poly.entity_id
_entity_poly.type
_entity_poly.pdbx_seq_one_letter_code
_entity_poly.pdbx_strand_id
1 'polypeptide(L)'
;KQKQKHSFLHGGKTKKDTPSPHEFLNTINETERKMRSDNSTPVSANRKDFNDNLFKRESHNCYTYFLNMLSKEAMELCKEDFEKHNMCRRAQPGYASGFPNLSKGKYTCDEIEKRTLKDNPEIYKIKSKDVKCDKRFYKGAMVVAPERDYHYYRLNDEGVWTHKPGYKHSTNLDAGNKKIKDPETADRNYGGTLDYKNFCGYYCVPRNENRKKMAHSTNWRQRETKHHNTEKKEMTQHENRLNKFKVKPKTNDYNILLDNTARIAMTRKLHDNRLKLKGSRSKMTRKNR
;
A
#
# COMPACT_ATOMS: atom_id res chain seq x y z
N LYS A 1 62.28 53.37 -2.69
CA LYS A 1 60.80 53.58 -3.04
C LYS A 1 60.34 52.35 -3.77
N GLN A 2 59.84 51.35 -3.03
CA GLN A 2 59.17 50.15 -3.59
C GLN A 2 57.68 50.35 -3.59
N LYS A 3 57.08 50.25 -4.77
CA LYS A 3 55.61 50.23 -4.94
C LYS A 3 55.10 48.81 -4.79
N GLN A 4 54.31 48.54 -3.72
CA GLN A 4 53.53 47.33 -3.60
C GLN A 4 52.36 47.38 -4.58
N LYS A 5 52.26 46.38 -5.46
CA LYS A 5 51.12 46.13 -6.28
C LYS A 5 50.10 45.26 -5.53
N HIS A 6 48.95 45.80 -5.18
CA HIS A 6 47.80 44.98 -4.74
C HIS A 6 47.22 44.27 -5.94
N SER A 7 47.28 42.94 -5.92
CA SER A 7 46.55 42.10 -6.88
C SER A 7 45.14 41.81 -6.34
N PHE A 8 44.12 42.32 -7.02
CA PHE A 8 42.72 41.94 -6.79
C PHE A 8 42.52 40.54 -7.33
N LEU A 9 42.27 39.57 -6.43
CA LEU A 9 41.78 38.25 -6.80
C LEU A 9 40.30 38.36 -7.14
N HIS A 10 39.96 38.31 -8.42
CA HIS A 10 38.63 38.08 -8.90
C HIS A 10 38.24 36.63 -8.60
N GLY A 11 37.32 36.42 -7.68
CA GLY A 11 36.65 35.14 -7.44
C GLY A 11 35.82 34.76 -8.66
N GLY A 12 36.37 33.91 -9.51
CA GLY A 12 35.61 33.33 -10.61
C GLY A 12 34.49 32.43 -10.05
N LYS A 13 33.24 32.79 -10.34
CA LYS A 13 32.12 31.87 -10.16
C LYS A 13 32.38 30.68 -11.07
N THR A 14 32.63 29.50 -10.47
CA THR A 14 32.66 28.25 -11.22
C THR A 14 31.30 28.04 -11.88
N LYS A 15 31.26 28.15 -13.21
CA LYS A 15 30.14 27.64 -14.00
C LYS A 15 29.99 26.18 -13.63
N LYS A 16 28.81 25.78 -13.14
CA LYS A 16 28.46 24.37 -13.05
C LYS A 16 28.62 23.80 -14.45
N ASP A 17 29.60 22.93 -14.64
CA ASP A 17 29.83 22.25 -15.89
C ASP A 17 28.58 21.47 -16.23
N THR A 18 27.85 21.93 -17.24
CA THR A 18 26.81 21.14 -17.89
C THR A 18 27.53 20.00 -18.60
N PRO A 19 27.20 18.73 -18.33
CA PRO A 19 27.86 17.60 -18.96
C PRO A 19 27.77 17.74 -20.48
N SER A 20 28.86 17.40 -21.17
CA SER A 20 28.89 17.38 -22.61
C SER A 20 27.79 16.46 -23.18
N PRO A 21 27.31 16.67 -24.41
CA PRO A 21 26.31 15.76 -25.02
C PRO A 21 26.74 14.28 -24.99
N HIS A 22 28.03 14.03 -25.07
CA HIS A 22 28.61 12.68 -25.01
C HIS A 22 28.56 12.09 -23.60
N GLU A 23 28.85 12.87 -22.57
CA GLU A 23 28.70 12.46 -21.16
C GLU A 23 27.24 12.25 -20.80
N PHE A 24 26.35 13.10 -21.32
CA PHE A 24 24.91 12.93 -21.13
C PHE A 24 24.39 11.64 -21.79
N LEU A 25 24.82 11.31 -23.02
CA LEU A 25 24.49 10.07 -23.72
C LEU A 25 25.07 8.84 -22.99
N ASN A 26 26.29 8.92 -22.46
CA ASN A 26 26.90 7.85 -21.67
C ASN A 26 26.14 7.62 -20.37
N THR A 27 25.73 8.69 -19.70
CA THR A 27 24.91 8.61 -18.48
C THR A 27 23.53 7.97 -18.77
N ILE A 28 22.92 8.30 -19.92
CA ILE A 28 21.68 7.65 -20.37
C ILE A 28 21.91 6.16 -20.63
N ASN A 29 22.98 5.81 -21.35
CA ASN A 29 23.31 4.42 -21.68
C ASN A 29 23.65 3.59 -20.45
N GLU A 30 24.37 4.14 -19.47
CA GLU A 30 24.61 3.48 -18.18
C GLU A 30 23.31 3.33 -17.36
N THR A 31 22.47 4.34 -17.40
CA THR A 31 21.17 4.31 -16.75
C THR A 31 20.27 3.26 -17.39
N GLU A 32 20.23 3.18 -18.72
CA GLU A 32 19.50 2.13 -19.44
C GLU A 32 20.07 0.72 -19.19
N ARG A 33 21.39 0.60 -19.08
CA ARG A 33 22.05 -0.67 -18.75
C ARG A 33 21.75 -1.12 -17.32
N LYS A 34 21.75 -0.18 -16.36
CA LYS A 34 21.27 -0.42 -14.99
C LYS A 34 19.79 -0.76 -14.95
N MET A 35 18.96 -0.13 -15.80
CA MET A 35 17.54 -0.46 -15.91
C MET A 35 17.28 -1.88 -16.43
N ARG A 36 18.11 -2.38 -17.36
CA ARG A 36 18.02 -3.76 -17.89
C ARG A 36 18.50 -4.81 -16.89
N SER A 37 19.43 -4.42 -16.00
CA SER A 37 19.92 -5.27 -14.90
C SER A 37 19.10 -5.13 -13.62
N ASP A 38 18.23 -4.12 -13.56
CA ASP A 38 17.34 -3.89 -12.43
C ASP A 38 16.14 -4.86 -12.59
N ASN A 39 16.01 -5.82 -11.68
CA ASN A 39 14.86 -6.73 -11.61
C ASN A 39 13.59 -5.91 -11.28
N SER A 40 13.14 -5.11 -12.26
CA SER A 40 11.94 -4.30 -12.09
C SER A 40 10.72 -5.19 -12.12
N THR A 41 10.00 -5.26 -11.02
CA THR A 41 8.76 -6.01 -10.93
C THR A 41 7.67 -5.33 -11.76
N PRO A 42 7.01 -6.05 -12.70
CA PRO A 42 5.88 -5.50 -13.44
C PRO A 42 4.76 -5.06 -12.50
N VAL A 43 4.16 -3.92 -12.78
CA VAL A 43 3.00 -3.41 -12.04
C VAL A 43 1.74 -3.73 -12.82
N SER A 44 1.28 -4.96 -12.71
CA SER A 44 0.14 -5.47 -13.47
C SER A 44 -1.21 -5.09 -12.83
N ALA A 45 -2.21 -4.82 -13.67
CA ALA A 45 -3.61 -4.78 -13.28
C ALA A 45 -4.16 -6.18 -12.96
N ASN A 46 -3.39 -7.24 -13.25
CA ASN A 46 -3.77 -8.60 -12.88
C ASN A 46 -3.85 -8.72 -11.35
N ARG A 47 -5.07 -8.78 -10.84
CA ARG A 47 -5.37 -8.78 -9.40
C ARG A 47 -5.05 -10.10 -8.72
N LYS A 48 -4.72 -11.15 -9.49
CA LYS A 48 -4.40 -12.46 -8.93
C LYS A 48 -3.27 -12.37 -7.92
N ASP A 49 -2.22 -11.60 -8.19
CA ASP A 49 -1.05 -11.52 -7.32
C ASP A 49 -1.37 -11.12 -5.87
N PHE A 50 -2.38 -10.27 -5.65
CA PHE A 50 -2.79 -9.82 -4.31
C PHE A 50 -4.09 -10.48 -3.81
N ASN A 51 -4.77 -11.26 -4.63
CA ASN A 51 -6.12 -11.77 -4.37
C ASN A 51 -6.21 -13.30 -4.28
N ASP A 52 -5.24 -14.06 -4.84
CA ASP A 52 -5.32 -15.52 -5.03
C ASP A 52 -5.47 -16.33 -3.76
N ASN A 53 -4.95 -15.83 -2.66
CA ASN A 53 -4.83 -16.55 -1.42
C ASN A 53 -5.32 -15.68 -0.27
N LEU A 54 -6.08 -16.28 0.67
CA LEU A 54 -6.62 -15.58 1.83
C LEU A 54 -5.52 -14.87 2.63
N PHE A 55 -4.43 -15.56 2.95
CA PHE A 55 -3.35 -14.98 3.77
C PHE A 55 -2.58 -13.89 3.05
N LYS A 56 -2.39 -14.03 1.72
CA LYS A 56 -1.83 -12.97 0.89
C LYS A 56 -2.71 -11.72 0.91
N ARG A 57 -4.01 -11.88 0.74
CA ARG A 57 -4.97 -10.79 0.74
C ARG A 57 -5.09 -10.11 2.10
N GLU A 58 -5.08 -10.90 3.18
CA GLU A 58 -5.23 -10.39 4.55
C GLU A 58 -3.97 -9.68 5.06
N SER A 59 -2.79 -10.16 4.69
CA SER A 59 -1.52 -9.59 5.14
C SER A 59 -1.10 -8.32 4.38
N HIS A 60 -1.68 -8.08 3.21
CA HIS A 60 -1.34 -6.96 2.36
C HIS A 60 -2.49 -5.96 2.28
N ASN A 61 -2.21 -4.70 2.58
CA ASN A 61 -3.17 -3.59 2.56
C ASN A 61 -2.92 -2.61 1.39
N CYS A 62 -3.57 -1.45 1.42
CA CYS A 62 -3.39 -0.41 0.41
C CYS A 62 -1.94 0.09 0.29
N TYR A 63 -1.20 0.17 1.41
CA TYR A 63 0.19 0.62 1.42
C TYR A 63 1.12 -0.37 0.72
N THR A 64 1.03 -1.65 1.05
CA THR A 64 1.83 -2.69 0.38
C THR A 64 1.45 -2.85 -1.09
N TYR A 65 0.16 -2.66 -1.41
CA TYR A 65 -0.34 -2.63 -2.78
C TYR A 65 0.23 -1.44 -3.57
N PHE A 66 0.25 -0.25 -2.97
CA PHE A 66 0.88 0.93 -3.54
C PHE A 66 2.37 0.73 -3.79
N LEU A 67 3.09 0.08 -2.86
CA LEU A 67 4.48 -0.27 -3.01
C LEU A 67 4.73 -1.43 -4.00
N ASN A 68 3.68 -2.11 -4.49
CA ASN A 68 3.78 -3.34 -5.28
C ASN A 68 4.71 -4.37 -4.63
N MET A 69 4.57 -4.57 -3.32
CA MET A 69 5.40 -5.49 -2.54
C MET A 69 4.57 -6.65 -2.01
N LEU A 70 4.98 -7.87 -2.36
CA LEU A 70 4.43 -9.12 -1.85
C LEU A 70 5.47 -9.81 -0.97
N SER A 71 5.18 -10.00 0.30
CA SER A 71 6.07 -10.64 1.26
C SER A 71 5.58 -12.03 1.60
N LYS A 72 6.43 -13.04 1.33
CA LYS A 72 6.19 -14.43 1.78
C LYS A 72 6.17 -14.51 3.30
N GLU A 73 7.07 -13.80 3.97
CA GLU A 73 7.13 -13.72 5.43
C GLU A 73 5.83 -13.15 6.00
N ALA A 74 5.30 -12.05 5.43
CA ALA A 74 4.03 -11.48 5.87
C ALA A 74 2.87 -12.48 5.74
N MET A 75 2.88 -13.34 4.70
CA MET A 75 1.87 -14.37 4.53
C MET A 75 2.00 -15.50 5.57
N GLU A 76 3.20 -15.95 5.88
CA GLU A 76 3.43 -16.98 6.90
C GLU A 76 3.04 -16.47 8.30
N LEU A 77 3.48 -15.26 8.66
CA LEU A 77 3.06 -14.60 9.90
C LEU A 77 1.53 -14.42 9.98
N CYS A 78 0.89 -14.13 8.83
CA CYS A 78 -0.55 -14.01 8.76
C CYS A 78 -1.28 -15.33 9.04
N LYS A 79 -0.74 -16.48 8.64
CA LYS A 79 -1.32 -17.79 8.98
C LYS A 79 -1.40 -17.97 10.50
N GLU A 80 -0.29 -17.68 11.19
CA GLU A 80 -0.23 -17.76 12.64
C GLU A 80 -1.15 -16.76 13.33
N ASP A 81 -1.14 -15.50 12.85
CA ASP A 81 -1.99 -14.45 13.39
C ASP A 81 -3.47 -14.75 13.18
N PHE A 82 -3.83 -15.29 12.00
CA PHE A 82 -5.21 -15.60 11.66
C PHE A 82 -5.75 -16.75 12.52
N GLU A 83 -4.94 -17.79 12.78
CA GLU A 83 -5.31 -18.87 13.68
C GLU A 83 -5.58 -18.39 15.10
N LYS A 84 -4.79 -17.45 15.59
CA LYS A 84 -4.87 -16.94 16.96
C LYS A 84 -5.92 -15.84 17.14
N HIS A 85 -6.11 -15.00 16.12
CA HIS A 85 -6.79 -13.71 16.25
C HIS A 85 -7.85 -13.44 15.17
N ASN A 86 -7.96 -14.30 14.13
CA ASN A 86 -8.82 -14.13 12.96
C ASN A 86 -8.57 -12.81 12.21
N MET A 87 -7.36 -12.31 12.27
CA MET A 87 -6.88 -11.15 11.55
C MET A 87 -5.36 -11.22 11.39
N CYS A 88 -4.82 -10.48 10.42
CA CYS A 88 -3.39 -10.44 10.15
C CYS A 88 -2.81 -9.07 10.45
N ARG A 89 -1.54 -9.05 10.86
CA ARG A 89 -0.75 -7.81 10.89
C ARG A 89 -0.53 -7.30 9.48
N ARG A 90 -0.47 -5.98 9.34
CA ARG A 90 -0.25 -5.31 8.05
C ARG A 90 0.81 -4.23 8.18
N ALA A 91 1.62 -4.08 7.13
CA ALA A 91 2.59 -3.00 7.07
C ALA A 91 1.90 -1.63 7.07
N GLN A 92 2.54 -0.65 7.69
CA GLN A 92 2.03 0.70 7.81
C GLN A 92 3.11 1.71 7.44
N PRO A 93 2.77 2.87 6.86
CA PRO A 93 3.75 3.89 6.56
C PRO A 93 4.45 4.40 7.83
N GLY A 94 5.76 4.49 7.72
CA GLY A 94 6.64 4.94 8.80
C GLY A 94 7.19 3.81 9.69
N TYR A 95 6.63 2.61 9.65
CA TYR A 95 7.08 1.55 10.56
C TYR A 95 8.47 1.04 10.22
N ALA A 96 8.86 0.99 8.96
CA ALA A 96 10.22 0.62 8.55
C ALA A 96 11.27 1.66 9.02
N SER A 97 10.84 2.89 9.31
CA SER A 97 11.67 3.98 9.83
C SER A 97 11.46 4.22 11.33
N GLY A 98 10.83 3.30 12.06
CA GLY A 98 10.66 3.37 13.51
C GLY A 98 9.60 4.34 14.01
N PHE A 99 8.70 4.82 13.16
CA PHE A 99 7.59 5.66 13.61
C PHE A 99 6.62 4.86 14.49
N PRO A 100 6.05 5.48 15.53
CA PRO A 100 5.03 4.85 16.34
C PRO A 100 3.71 4.72 15.58
N ASN A 101 2.75 3.99 16.14
CA ASN A 101 1.39 3.92 15.66
C ASN A 101 0.81 5.33 15.44
N LEU A 102 0.02 5.49 14.37
CA LEU A 102 -0.71 6.73 14.15
C LEU A 102 -1.73 6.96 15.28
N SER A 103 -1.66 8.11 15.90
CA SER A 103 -2.64 8.56 16.88
C SER A 103 -3.76 9.37 16.22
N LYS A 104 -4.87 9.56 16.93
CA LYS A 104 -5.94 10.48 16.53
C LYS A 104 -5.34 11.87 16.26
N GLY A 105 -5.80 12.57 15.25
CA GLY A 105 -5.26 13.86 14.82
C GLY A 105 -4.00 13.81 13.94
N LYS A 106 -3.42 12.62 13.72
CA LYS A 106 -2.25 12.42 12.83
C LYS A 106 -2.60 11.87 11.46
N TYR A 107 -3.87 11.67 11.16
CA TYR A 107 -4.33 11.29 9.84
C TYR A 107 -4.44 12.53 8.94
N THR A 108 -3.28 13.04 8.53
CA THR A 108 -3.13 14.20 7.63
C THR A 108 -2.26 13.84 6.44
N CYS A 109 -2.42 14.55 5.33
CA CYS A 109 -1.56 14.34 4.16
C CYS A 109 -0.08 14.45 4.51
N ASP A 110 0.30 15.48 5.24
CA ASP A 110 1.70 15.74 5.60
C ASP A 110 2.31 14.62 6.45
N GLU A 111 1.58 14.12 7.45
CA GLU A 111 2.10 13.06 8.31
C GLU A 111 2.21 11.72 7.56
N ILE A 112 1.21 11.37 6.74
CA ILE A 112 1.25 10.12 5.95
C ILE A 112 2.31 10.21 4.86
N GLU A 113 2.44 11.34 4.17
CA GLU A 113 3.49 11.59 3.19
C GLU A 113 4.88 11.49 3.83
N LYS A 114 5.11 12.19 4.94
CA LYS A 114 6.36 12.14 5.70
C LYS A 114 6.76 10.70 6.05
N ARG A 115 5.83 9.91 6.57
CA ARG A 115 6.07 8.50 6.92
C ARG A 115 6.41 7.64 5.71
N THR A 116 5.64 7.81 4.64
CA THR A 116 5.84 7.09 3.38
C THR A 116 7.21 7.37 2.78
N LEU A 117 7.61 8.65 2.73
CA LEU A 117 8.90 9.06 2.18
C LEU A 117 10.08 8.71 3.08
N LYS A 118 9.89 8.64 4.41
CA LYS A 118 10.93 8.17 5.33
C LYS A 118 11.20 6.67 5.16
N ASP A 119 10.17 5.86 4.99
CA ASP A 119 10.34 4.44 4.68
C ASP A 119 10.97 4.23 3.30
N ASN A 120 10.58 5.05 2.33
CA ASN A 120 10.91 4.88 0.92
C ASN A 120 11.36 6.22 0.30
N PRO A 121 12.60 6.64 0.56
CA PRO A 121 13.10 7.98 0.19
C PRO A 121 13.24 8.21 -1.32
N GLU A 122 13.16 7.17 -2.12
CA GLU A 122 13.16 7.30 -3.57
C GLU A 122 11.76 7.57 -4.17
N ILE A 123 10.71 7.45 -3.38
CA ILE A 123 9.38 7.93 -3.78
C ILE A 123 9.40 9.44 -3.78
N TYR A 124 8.92 10.05 -4.83
CA TYR A 124 8.83 11.50 -4.93
C TYR A 124 7.47 11.96 -5.45
N LYS A 125 7.04 13.12 -4.96
CA LYS A 125 5.78 13.76 -5.33
C LYS A 125 5.88 14.42 -6.69
N ILE A 126 4.81 14.36 -7.47
CA ILE A 126 4.68 15.03 -8.75
C ILE A 126 3.49 15.97 -8.77
N LYS A 127 3.53 17.00 -9.62
CA LYS A 127 2.55 18.10 -9.62
C LYS A 127 1.14 17.67 -10.09
N SER A 128 1.04 16.71 -10.99
CA SER A 128 -0.25 16.25 -11.53
C SER A 128 -0.14 14.83 -12.09
N LYS A 129 -1.30 14.23 -12.39
CA LYS A 129 -1.36 12.90 -13.03
C LYS A 129 -0.69 12.86 -14.41
N ASP A 130 -0.57 13.99 -15.08
CA ASP A 130 -0.05 14.07 -16.44
C ASP A 130 1.48 14.08 -16.49
N VAL A 131 2.14 14.43 -15.36
CA VAL A 131 3.60 14.33 -15.23
C VAL A 131 4.03 12.87 -15.35
N LYS A 132 4.90 12.57 -16.31
CA LYS A 132 5.42 11.21 -16.52
C LYS A 132 6.47 10.88 -15.47
N CYS A 133 6.37 9.72 -14.86
CA CYS A 133 7.45 9.13 -14.08
C CYS A 133 8.54 8.59 -15.01
N ASP A 134 9.79 8.57 -14.55
CA ASP A 134 10.87 7.82 -15.22
C ASP A 134 10.48 6.34 -15.37
N LYS A 135 11.03 5.65 -16.39
CA LYS A 135 10.69 4.24 -16.70
C LYS A 135 10.92 3.28 -15.53
N ARG A 136 11.83 3.62 -14.61
CA ARG A 136 12.09 2.84 -13.36
C ARG A 136 11.03 3.02 -12.29
N PHE A 137 10.03 3.87 -12.54
CA PHE A 137 8.98 4.19 -11.61
C PHE A 137 7.60 3.93 -12.22
N TYR A 138 6.63 3.74 -11.39
CA TYR A 138 5.21 3.80 -11.76
C TYR A 138 4.51 4.86 -10.92
N LYS A 139 3.33 5.25 -11.36
CA LYS A 139 2.56 6.32 -10.71
C LYS A 139 1.66 5.76 -9.61
N GLY A 140 1.63 6.45 -8.48
CA GLY A 140 0.69 6.21 -7.41
C GLY A 140 0.01 7.50 -6.95
N ALA A 141 -0.99 7.36 -6.08
CA ALA A 141 -1.66 8.49 -5.45
C ALA A 141 -2.01 8.16 -4.00
N MET A 142 -2.12 9.19 -3.18
CA MET A 142 -2.43 9.08 -1.75
C MET A 142 -3.59 10.00 -1.37
N VAL A 143 -4.46 9.50 -0.51
CA VAL A 143 -5.62 10.21 0.03
C VAL A 143 -5.76 9.95 1.53
N VAL A 144 -6.46 10.86 2.22
CA VAL A 144 -6.67 10.77 3.67
C VAL A 144 -8.14 11.04 4.00
N ALA A 145 -8.71 10.17 4.84
CA ALA A 145 -9.91 10.44 5.61
C ALA A 145 -9.45 11.06 6.95
N PRO A 146 -9.65 12.37 7.17
CA PRO A 146 -9.14 13.08 8.34
C PRO A 146 -9.51 12.37 9.65
N GLU A 147 -8.56 12.27 10.57
CA GLU A 147 -8.72 11.66 11.89
C GLU A 147 -9.02 10.15 11.88
N ARG A 148 -9.15 9.54 10.69
CA ARG A 148 -9.70 8.19 10.56
C ARG A 148 -8.77 7.20 9.89
N ASP A 149 -8.35 7.50 8.66
CA ASP A 149 -7.62 6.56 7.81
C ASP A 149 -6.86 7.25 6.69
N TYR A 150 -6.03 6.49 5.99
CA TYR A 150 -5.35 6.88 4.77
C TYR A 150 -5.55 5.78 3.72
N HIS A 151 -5.41 6.14 2.45
CA HIS A 151 -5.53 5.16 1.38
C HIS A 151 -4.61 5.50 0.21
N TYR A 152 -4.27 4.45 -0.57
CA TYR A 152 -3.37 4.55 -1.70
C TYR A 152 -3.96 3.91 -2.94
N TYR A 153 -3.57 4.50 -4.08
CA TYR A 153 -3.87 4.02 -5.43
C TYR A 153 -2.57 3.80 -6.19
N ARG A 154 -2.60 2.93 -7.19
CA ARG A 154 -1.51 2.82 -8.15
C ARG A 154 -2.04 2.76 -9.57
N LEU A 155 -1.28 3.35 -10.51
CA LEU A 155 -1.49 3.21 -11.94
C LEU A 155 -0.68 2.01 -12.41
N ASN A 156 -1.35 1.03 -13.00
CA ASN A 156 -0.70 -0.17 -13.52
C ASN A 156 -0.15 0.09 -14.93
N ASP A 157 0.68 -0.84 -15.42
CA ASP A 157 1.32 -0.72 -16.74
C ASP A 157 0.30 -0.69 -17.89
N GLU A 158 -0.89 -1.26 -17.68
CA GLU A 158 -2.01 -1.20 -18.63
C GLU A 158 -2.80 0.12 -18.58
N GLY A 159 -2.29 1.14 -17.87
CA GLY A 159 -2.93 2.45 -17.76
C GLY A 159 -4.20 2.47 -16.89
N VAL A 160 -4.40 1.48 -16.03
CA VAL A 160 -5.58 1.35 -15.18
C VAL A 160 -5.25 1.71 -13.73
N TRP A 161 -5.99 2.66 -13.17
CA TRP A 161 -5.94 2.95 -11.75
C TRP A 161 -6.63 1.87 -10.93
N THR A 162 -5.94 1.39 -9.92
CA THR A 162 -6.43 0.36 -9.00
C THR A 162 -6.05 0.69 -7.57
N HIS A 163 -6.75 0.08 -6.63
CA HIS A 163 -6.45 0.15 -5.21
C HIS A 163 -6.84 -1.16 -4.51
N LYS A 164 -6.39 -1.33 -3.28
CA LYS A 164 -6.74 -2.48 -2.44
C LYS A 164 -7.25 -2.00 -1.09
N PRO A 165 -8.59 -1.97 -0.88
CA PRO A 165 -9.17 -1.58 0.40
C PRO A 165 -8.84 -2.61 1.48
N GLY A 166 -8.00 -2.25 2.46
CA GLY A 166 -7.66 -3.07 3.61
C GLY A 166 -7.47 -4.56 3.29
N TYR A 167 -8.28 -5.40 3.87
CA TYR A 167 -8.31 -6.87 3.68
C TYR A 167 -9.12 -7.31 2.44
N LYS A 168 -9.79 -6.39 1.74
CA LYS A 168 -10.61 -6.72 0.57
C LYS A 168 -9.76 -6.97 -0.68
N HIS A 169 -10.39 -7.47 -1.71
CA HIS A 169 -9.78 -7.61 -3.03
C HIS A 169 -9.36 -6.26 -3.61
N SER A 170 -8.30 -6.26 -4.38
CA SER A 170 -7.95 -5.09 -5.19
C SER A 170 -9.02 -4.86 -6.26
N THR A 171 -9.28 -3.60 -6.57
CA THR A 171 -10.32 -3.18 -7.50
C THR A 171 -9.90 -1.94 -8.29
N ASN A 172 -10.55 -1.72 -9.41
CA ASN A 172 -10.47 -0.49 -10.20
C ASN A 172 -11.75 0.36 -10.11
N LEU A 173 -12.61 0.05 -9.13
CA LEU A 173 -13.86 0.76 -8.90
C LEU A 173 -13.71 1.70 -7.70
N ASP A 174 -14.28 2.88 -7.80
CA ASP A 174 -14.41 3.85 -6.72
C ASP A 174 -15.58 3.52 -5.76
N ALA A 175 -15.83 4.38 -4.77
CA ALA A 175 -16.91 4.19 -3.80
C ALA A 175 -18.30 4.17 -4.45
N GLY A 176 -18.49 4.82 -5.60
CA GLY A 176 -19.71 4.80 -6.39
C GLY A 176 -19.81 3.64 -7.39
N ASN A 177 -18.93 2.63 -7.32
CA ASN A 177 -18.84 1.52 -8.27
C ASN A 177 -18.55 1.95 -9.71
N LYS A 178 -17.87 3.07 -9.91
CA LYS A 178 -17.41 3.53 -11.21
C LYS A 178 -15.92 3.23 -11.39
N LYS A 179 -15.51 2.97 -12.63
CA LYS A 179 -14.07 2.81 -12.94
C LYS A 179 -13.32 4.08 -12.59
N ILE A 180 -12.24 3.94 -11.83
CA ILE A 180 -11.36 5.02 -11.46
C ILE A 180 -10.60 5.47 -12.70
N LYS A 181 -10.92 6.66 -13.20
CA LYS A 181 -10.17 7.34 -14.26
C LYS A 181 -9.06 8.21 -13.68
N ASP A 182 -9.30 8.73 -12.49
CA ASP A 182 -8.41 9.61 -11.77
C ASP A 182 -8.71 9.54 -10.26
N PRO A 183 -7.74 9.17 -9.41
CA PRO A 183 -7.94 9.11 -7.95
C PRO A 183 -8.32 10.45 -7.32
N GLU A 184 -7.93 11.58 -7.90
CA GLU A 184 -8.26 12.91 -7.40
C GLU A 184 -9.75 13.21 -7.48
N THR A 185 -10.39 12.81 -8.58
CA THR A 185 -11.81 13.08 -8.87
C THR A 185 -12.75 11.89 -8.64
N ALA A 186 -12.20 10.72 -8.32
CA ALA A 186 -12.98 9.53 -7.99
C ALA A 186 -13.87 9.75 -6.76
N ASP A 187 -14.99 9.05 -6.69
CA ASP A 187 -15.77 8.98 -5.46
C ASP A 187 -14.99 8.19 -4.40
N ARG A 188 -14.73 8.85 -3.27
CA ARG A 188 -13.94 8.28 -2.16
C ARG A 188 -14.73 8.24 -0.85
N ASN A 189 -16.03 8.52 -0.91
CA ASN A 189 -16.88 8.53 0.26
C ASN A 189 -17.53 7.16 0.48
N TYR A 190 -16.96 6.35 1.36
CA TYR A 190 -17.51 5.07 1.79
C TYR A 190 -18.52 5.22 2.93
N GLY A 191 -18.79 6.44 3.37
CA GLY A 191 -19.77 6.81 4.37
C GLY A 191 -19.22 6.82 5.80
N GLY A 192 -20.01 7.41 6.71
CA GLY A 192 -19.58 7.61 8.09
C GLY A 192 -18.31 8.47 8.16
N THR A 193 -17.31 7.98 8.87
CA THR A 193 -16.00 8.63 8.98
C THR A 193 -15.00 8.19 7.90
N LEU A 194 -15.38 7.22 7.06
CA LEU A 194 -14.53 6.69 6.00
C LEU A 194 -14.74 7.48 4.70
N ASP A 195 -14.53 8.77 4.78
CA ASP A 195 -14.55 9.70 3.65
C ASP A 195 -13.12 10.21 3.39
N TYR A 196 -12.48 9.70 2.35
CA TYR A 196 -11.12 10.09 1.96
C TYR A 196 -11.13 11.41 1.17
N LYS A 197 -11.71 12.45 1.77
CA LYS A 197 -11.93 13.75 1.11
C LYS A 197 -10.64 14.50 0.77
N ASN A 198 -9.54 14.27 1.51
CA ASN A 198 -8.28 14.96 1.29
C ASN A 198 -7.44 14.19 0.25
N PHE A 199 -7.27 14.77 -0.91
CA PHE A 199 -6.31 14.29 -1.90
C PHE A 199 -4.92 14.85 -1.59
N CYS A 200 -3.95 13.97 -1.37
CA CYS A 200 -2.61 14.36 -0.91
C CYS A 200 -1.61 14.54 -2.06
N GLY A 201 -1.89 13.95 -3.21
CA GLY A 201 -1.07 14.11 -4.40
C GLY A 201 -0.76 12.82 -5.15
N TYR A 202 -0.04 13.00 -6.24
CA TYR A 202 0.52 11.92 -7.05
C TYR A 202 2.00 11.73 -6.76
N TYR A 203 2.47 10.49 -6.91
CA TYR A 203 3.83 10.08 -6.57
C TYR A 203 4.39 9.16 -7.64
N CYS A 204 5.69 9.22 -7.86
CA CYS A 204 6.43 8.21 -8.61
C CYS A 204 7.08 7.22 -7.62
N VAL A 205 6.80 5.93 -7.80
CA VAL A 205 7.20 4.84 -6.92
C VAL A 205 8.18 3.91 -7.64
N PRO A 206 9.33 3.56 -7.06
CA PRO A 206 10.29 2.66 -7.69
C PRO A 206 9.66 1.30 -8.04
N ARG A 207 9.99 0.77 -9.24
CA ARG A 207 9.57 -0.58 -9.65
C ARG A 207 10.33 -1.67 -8.92
N ASN A 208 11.60 -1.45 -8.66
CA ASN A 208 12.46 -2.42 -7.98
C ASN A 208 12.06 -2.57 -6.51
N GLU A 209 11.72 -3.81 -6.13
CA GLU A 209 11.30 -4.12 -4.76
C GLU A 209 12.42 -3.92 -3.74
N ASN A 210 13.69 -4.20 -4.13
CA ASN A 210 14.86 -4.06 -3.25
C ASN A 210 15.13 -2.59 -2.84
N ARG A 211 14.51 -1.63 -3.53
CA ARG A 211 14.62 -0.19 -3.25
C ARG A 211 13.48 0.31 -2.36
N LYS A 212 12.63 -0.58 -1.88
CA LYS A 212 11.45 -0.26 -1.06
C LYS A 212 11.49 -1.03 0.26
N LYS A 213 10.91 -0.43 1.29
CA LYS A 213 10.83 -1.02 2.63
C LYS A 213 9.40 -0.94 3.16
N MET A 214 9.04 -1.95 3.92
CA MET A 214 7.81 -1.99 4.69
C MET A 214 8.03 -2.77 5.99
N ALA A 215 7.32 -2.41 7.04
CA ALA A 215 7.37 -3.11 8.32
C ALA A 215 6.01 -3.11 9.04
N HIS A 216 5.90 -3.98 10.04
CA HIS A 216 4.75 -4.12 10.93
C HIS A 216 5.10 -3.59 12.32
N SER A 217 4.11 -3.08 13.04
CA SER A 217 4.29 -2.74 14.45
C SER A 217 4.26 -3.98 15.32
N THR A 218 5.05 -3.98 16.40
CA THR A 218 4.98 -5.00 17.47
C THR A 218 3.63 -4.99 18.18
N ASN A 219 3.00 -3.81 18.29
CA ASN A 219 1.68 -3.61 18.92
C ASN A 219 0.52 -3.62 17.91
N TRP A 220 0.69 -4.32 16.80
CA TRP A 220 -0.25 -4.37 15.69
C TRP A 220 -1.68 -4.79 16.10
N ARG A 221 -1.83 -5.67 17.07
CA ARG A 221 -3.13 -6.24 17.46
C ARG A 221 -4.14 -5.18 17.87
N GLN A 222 -3.75 -4.28 18.78
CA GLN A 222 -4.66 -3.22 19.26
C GLN A 222 -5.14 -2.33 18.12
N ARG A 223 -4.21 -1.95 17.24
CA ARG A 223 -4.51 -1.13 16.08
C ARG A 223 -5.41 -1.87 15.09
N GLU A 224 -5.03 -3.08 14.67
CA GLU A 224 -5.76 -3.83 13.65
C GLU A 224 -7.16 -4.22 14.14
N THR A 225 -7.34 -4.59 15.41
CA THR A 225 -8.67 -4.89 15.96
C THR A 225 -9.59 -3.67 15.84
N LYS A 226 -9.13 -2.51 16.28
CA LYS A 226 -9.92 -1.29 16.22
C LYS A 226 -10.22 -0.87 14.78
N HIS A 227 -9.22 -0.90 13.93
CA HIS A 227 -9.33 -0.51 12.53
C HIS A 227 -10.25 -1.48 11.78
N HIS A 228 -10.00 -2.79 11.87
CA HIS A 228 -10.78 -3.82 11.20
C HIS A 228 -12.26 -3.79 11.56
N ASN A 229 -12.59 -3.70 12.85
CA ASN A 229 -13.98 -3.66 13.29
C ASN A 229 -14.73 -2.45 12.76
N THR A 230 -14.08 -1.28 12.74
CA THR A 230 -14.69 -0.06 12.25
C THR A 230 -14.80 -0.06 10.72
N GLU A 231 -13.74 -0.44 10.03
CA GLU A 231 -13.73 -0.57 8.57
C GLU A 231 -14.82 -1.55 8.10
N LYS A 232 -14.90 -2.73 8.72
CA LYS A 232 -15.91 -3.73 8.42
C LYS A 232 -17.32 -3.18 8.57
N LYS A 233 -17.60 -2.46 9.66
CA LYS A 233 -18.90 -1.83 9.90
C LYS A 233 -19.24 -0.81 8.81
N GLU A 234 -18.34 0.11 8.53
CA GLU A 234 -18.55 1.18 7.57
C GLU A 234 -18.71 0.65 6.14
N MET A 235 -17.87 -0.31 5.75
CA MET A 235 -17.96 -0.94 4.42
C MET A 235 -19.24 -1.77 4.25
N THR A 236 -19.70 -2.47 5.28
CA THR A 236 -20.98 -3.19 5.25
C THR A 236 -22.14 -2.22 5.11
N GLN A 237 -22.11 -1.10 5.83
CA GLN A 237 -23.14 -0.07 5.70
C GLN A 237 -23.15 0.56 4.30
N HIS A 238 -21.99 0.77 3.71
CA HIS A 238 -21.84 1.29 2.36
C HIS A 238 -22.40 0.31 1.32
N GLU A 239 -22.05 -0.96 1.39
CA GLU A 239 -22.59 -2.02 0.53
C GLU A 239 -24.11 -2.11 0.62
N ASN A 240 -24.67 -2.04 1.84
CA ASN A 240 -26.10 -2.04 2.05
C ASN A 240 -26.78 -0.80 1.42
N ARG A 241 -26.15 0.37 1.43
CA ARG A 241 -26.65 1.56 0.74
C ARG A 241 -26.66 1.36 -0.77
N LEU A 242 -25.59 0.88 -1.37
CA LEU A 242 -25.51 0.60 -2.81
C LEU A 242 -26.59 -0.39 -3.25
N ASN A 243 -26.84 -1.44 -2.46
CA ASN A 243 -27.86 -2.43 -2.73
C ASN A 243 -29.30 -1.82 -2.70
N LYS A 244 -29.57 -0.88 -1.80
CA LYS A 244 -30.87 -0.17 -1.77
C LYS A 244 -31.15 0.63 -3.04
N PHE A 245 -30.14 1.15 -3.70
CA PHE A 245 -30.29 1.89 -4.95
C PHE A 245 -30.39 0.99 -6.19
N LYS A 246 -30.57 -0.36 -6.02
CA LYS A 246 -30.64 -1.34 -7.11
C LYS A 246 -29.51 -1.22 -8.13
N VAL A 247 -28.36 -0.73 -7.71
CA VAL A 247 -27.14 -0.79 -8.51
C VAL A 247 -26.77 -2.26 -8.59
N LYS A 248 -27.13 -2.94 -9.71
CA LYS A 248 -26.79 -4.35 -9.92
C LYS A 248 -25.28 -4.52 -9.68
N PRO A 249 -24.87 -5.42 -8.78
CA PRO A 249 -23.48 -5.71 -8.53
C PRO A 249 -22.82 -6.13 -9.86
N LYS A 250 -21.86 -5.35 -10.33
CA LYS A 250 -21.01 -5.82 -11.42
C LYS A 250 -20.03 -6.82 -10.83
N THR A 251 -19.73 -7.87 -11.56
CA THR A 251 -18.83 -9.02 -11.35
C THR A 251 -17.89 -9.06 -10.13
N ASN A 252 -17.60 -7.92 -9.49
CA ASN A 252 -16.79 -7.83 -8.28
C ASN A 252 -17.50 -8.33 -7.02
N ASP A 253 -18.84 -8.25 -6.95
CA ASP A 253 -19.57 -8.65 -5.74
C ASP A 253 -19.67 -10.17 -5.62
N TYR A 254 -19.61 -10.88 -6.76
CA TYR A 254 -19.49 -12.33 -6.76
C TYR A 254 -18.20 -12.77 -6.07
N ASN A 255 -17.10 -12.06 -6.30
CA ASN A 255 -15.82 -12.31 -5.64
C ASN A 255 -15.86 -11.96 -4.14
N ILE A 256 -16.58 -10.91 -3.74
CA ILE A 256 -16.77 -10.54 -2.33
C ILE A 256 -17.63 -11.59 -1.62
N LEU A 257 -18.66 -12.11 -2.28
CA LEU A 257 -19.52 -13.16 -1.73
C LEU A 257 -18.73 -14.48 -1.58
N LEU A 258 -17.97 -14.87 -2.60
CA LEU A 258 -17.06 -16.02 -2.56
C LEU A 258 -16.00 -15.86 -1.47
N ASP A 259 -15.48 -14.65 -1.29
CA ASP A 259 -14.50 -14.34 -0.27
C ASP A 259 -15.06 -14.51 1.15
N ASN A 260 -16.23 -13.97 1.42
CA ASN A 260 -16.90 -14.14 2.71
C ASN A 260 -17.22 -15.62 2.98
N THR A 261 -17.65 -16.36 1.96
CA THR A 261 -17.90 -17.81 2.07
C THR A 261 -16.60 -18.59 2.36
N ALA A 262 -15.52 -18.26 1.65
CA ALA A 262 -14.22 -18.87 1.88
C ALA A 262 -13.67 -18.56 3.30
N ARG A 263 -13.84 -17.31 3.79
CA ARG A 263 -13.48 -16.93 5.17
C ARG A 263 -14.27 -17.72 6.20
N ILE A 264 -15.59 -17.84 6.03
CA ILE A 264 -16.45 -18.61 6.93
C ILE A 264 -16.06 -20.08 6.93
N ALA A 265 -15.83 -20.67 5.75
CA ALA A 265 -15.43 -22.07 5.63
C ALA A 265 -14.07 -22.33 6.30
N MET A 266 -13.11 -21.42 6.13
CA MET A 266 -11.78 -21.54 6.74
C MET A 266 -11.83 -21.35 8.26
N THR A 267 -12.62 -20.40 8.75
CA THR A 267 -12.83 -20.19 10.20
C THR A 267 -13.45 -21.44 10.84
N ARG A 268 -14.44 -22.06 10.18
CA ARG A 268 -15.02 -23.33 10.63
C ARG A 268 -13.99 -24.45 10.66
N LYS A 269 -13.20 -24.62 9.60
CA LYS A 269 -12.15 -25.63 9.52
C LYS A 269 -11.07 -25.47 10.60
N LEU A 270 -10.67 -24.25 10.90
CA LEU A 270 -9.73 -23.94 11.99
C LEU A 270 -10.34 -24.23 13.36
N HIS A 271 -11.61 -23.90 13.56
CA HIS A 271 -12.33 -24.21 14.80
C HIS A 271 -12.44 -25.72 15.00
N ASP A 272 -12.81 -26.49 13.96
CA ASP A 272 -12.91 -27.95 14.02
C ASP A 272 -11.57 -28.63 14.31
N ASN A 273 -10.47 -28.11 13.72
CA ASN A 273 -9.13 -28.59 14.02
C ASN A 273 -8.72 -28.32 15.48
N ARG A 274 -9.09 -27.14 16.05
CA ARG A 274 -8.87 -26.84 17.46
C ARG A 274 -9.63 -27.78 18.39
N LEU A 275 -10.86 -28.13 18.05
CA LEU A 275 -11.67 -29.08 18.83
C LEU A 275 -11.04 -30.47 18.79
N LYS A 276 -10.54 -30.92 17.63
CA LYS A 276 -9.83 -32.22 17.50
C LYS A 276 -8.54 -32.25 18.32
N LEU A 277 -7.75 -31.16 18.30
CA LEU A 277 -6.52 -31.05 19.10
C LEU A 277 -6.80 -31.04 20.61
N LYS A 278 -7.87 -30.36 21.07
CA LYS A 278 -8.29 -30.38 22.47
C LYS A 278 -8.78 -31.78 22.87
N GLY A 279 -9.54 -32.45 22.01
CA GLY A 279 -10.01 -33.82 22.24
C GLY A 279 -8.87 -34.85 22.33
N SER A 280 -7.83 -34.69 21.52
CA SER A 280 -6.65 -35.58 21.58
C SER A 280 -5.80 -35.35 22.82
N ARG A 281 -5.63 -34.08 23.28
CA ARG A 281 -4.95 -33.76 24.55
C ARG A 281 -5.72 -34.32 25.79
N SER A 282 -7.05 -34.24 25.78
CA SER A 282 -7.89 -34.79 26.83
C SER A 282 -7.81 -36.33 26.93
N LYS A 283 -7.64 -37.03 25.80
CA LYS A 283 -7.44 -38.48 25.77
C LYS A 283 -6.04 -38.90 26.22
N MET A 284 -5.02 -38.07 25.98
CA MET A 284 -3.65 -38.34 26.39
C MET A 284 -3.48 -38.18 27.93
N THR A 285 -4.16 -37.23 28.56
CA THR A 285 -4.13 -37.02 30.00
C THR A 285 -4.93 -38.07 30.79
N ARG A 286 -5.90 -38.77 30.15
CA ARG A 286 -6.63 -39.90 30.74
C ARG A 286 -5.91 -41.24 30.65
N LYS A 287 -4.89 -41.39 29.81
CA LYS A 287 -4.09 -42.62 29.69
C LYS A 287 -2.90 -42.67 30.65
N ASN A 288 -2.58 -41.55 31.30
CA ASN A 288 -1.46 -41.41 32.25
C ASN A 288 -1.94 -41.20 33.69
N ARG A 289 -3.14 -41.70 34.05
CA ARG A 289 -3.63 -41.84 35.43
C ARG A 289 -3.97 -43.28 35.73
#